data_a501e284d6dde145b6842a92da2d9b94
#
_entry.id   a501e284d6dde145b6842a92da2d9b94
#
_cell.length_a   1.000
_cell.length_b   1.000
_cell.length_c   1.000
_cell.angle_alpha   90.00
_cell.angle_beta   90.00
_cell.angle_gamma   90.00
#
_symmetry.space_group_name_H-M   'P 1'
#
loop_
_entity.id
_entity.type
_entity.pdbx_description
1 polymer ?
#
loop_
_entity_poly.entity_id
_entity_poly.type
_entity_poly.pdbx_seq_one_letter_code
_entity_poly.pdbx_strand_id
1 'polypeptide(L)'
;RFKQSQIKAAFSVNSEMLQFYWSLGEDLVKLKAESKWGDGVIKSVSQDLQRQLPEVKGFSVTNIGYMKRFYLLYSQIDSIYPQVGGELYLIPWGHHKYIIDKFSSEPQKALFYVRKTIQNKWSRAVLLNFIDTDLYEREGKAVSNFDEALPMPQSDLAQEMTKDPYN
;
A
#
# COMPACT_ATOMS: atom_id res chain seq x y z
N ARG A 1 20.71 -18.74 2.65
CA ARG A 1 20.03 -19.30 1.49
C ARG A 1 18.52 -19.50 1.74
N PHE A 2 18.19 -20.25 2.77
CA PHE A 2 16.79 -20.49 3.15
C PHE A 2 16.10 -19.20 3.56
N LYS A 3 16.76 -18.36 4.35
CA LYS A 3 16.22 -17.07 4.79
C LYS A 3 15.96 -16.13 3.59
N GLN A 4 16.85 -16.12 2.62
CA GLN A 4 16.66 -15.30 1.41
C GLN A 4 15.45 -15.78 0.60
N SER A 5 15.24 -17.10 0.52
CA SER A 5 14.07 -17.65 -0.14
C SER A 5 12.78 -17.27 0.58
N GLN A 6 12.80 -17.24 1.92
CA GLN A 6 11.64 -16.79 2.71
C GLN A 6 11.33 -15.33 2.47
N ILE A 7 12.35 -14.48 2.43
CA ILE A 7 12.17 -13.04 2.17
C ILE A 7 11.60 -12.84 0.78
N LYS A 8 12.12 -13.53 -0.24
CA LYS A 8 11.62 -13.44 -1.61
C LYS A 8 10.17 -13.87 -1.68
N ALA A 9 9.81 -14.95 -1.01
CA ALA A 9 8.44 -15.43 -0.96
C ALA A 9 7.52 -14.42 -0.28
N ALA A 10 7.97 -13.78 0.81
CA ALA A 10 7.20 -12.77 1.52
C ALA A 10 6.94 -11.54 0.64
N PHE A 11 7.91 -11.08 -0.14
CA PHE A 11 7.72 -9.99 -1.10
C PHE A 11 6.73 -10.37 -2.19
N SER A 12 6.81 -11.60 -2.70
CA SER A 12 5.90 -12.10 -3.72
C SER A 12 4.46 -12.15 -3.20
N VAL A 13 4.25 -12.68 -2.01
CA VAL A 13 2.93 -12.74 -1.37
C VAL A 13 2.38 -11.33 -1.13
N ASN A 14 3.21 -10.43 -0.63
CA ASN A 14 2.82 -9.04 -0.40
C ASN A 14 2.38 -8.37 -1.71
N SER A 15 3.16 -8.55 -2.76
CA SER A 15 2.84 -7.98 -4.08
C SER A 15 1.51 -8.48 -4.61
N GLU A 16 1.27 -9.79 -4.55
CA GLU A 16 0.00 -10.39 -4.99
C GLU A 16 -1.17 -9.86 -4.18
N MET A 17 -1.02 -9.77 -2.87
CA MET A 17 -2.05 -9.25 -1.98
C MET A 17 -2.39 -7.80 -2.32
N LEU A 18 -1.37 -6.95 -2.50
CA LEU A 18 -1.58 -5.53 -2.79
C LEU A 18 -2.19 -5.32 -4.18
N GLN A 19 -1.84 -6.15 -5.16
CA GLN A 19 -2.47 -6.10 -6.47
C GLN A 19 -3.96 -6.42 -6.37
N PHE A 20 -4.32 -7.39 -5.55
CA PHE A 20 -5.72 -7.69 -5.29
C PHE A 20 -6.43 -6.53 -4.61
N TYR A 21 -5.79 -5.90 -3.62
CA TYR A 21 -6.35 -4.73 -2.93
C TYR A 21 -6.57 -3.55 -3.87
N TRP A 22 -5.64 -3.34 -4.78
CA TRP A 22 -5.79 -2.32 -5.83
C TRP A 22 -7.01 -2.60 -6.70
N SER A 23 -7.13 -3.83 -7.19
CA SER A 23 -8.24 -4.24 -8.06
C SER A 23 -9.59 -4.10 -7.35
N LEU A 24 -9.65 -4.52 -6.09
CA LEU A 24 -10.89 -4.38 -5.31
C LEU A 24 -11.22 -2.92 -5.07
N GLY A 25 -10.23 -2.11 -4.77
CA GLY A 25 -10.43 -0.65 -4.61
C GLY A 25 -10.95 -0.01 -5.90
N GLU A 26 -10.39 -0.38 -7.04
CA GLU A 26 -10.83 0.07 -8.34
C GLU A 26 -12.29 -0.30 -8.60
N ASP A 27 -12.65 -1.55 -8.35
CA ASP A 27 -14.01 -2.05 -8.54
C ASP A 27 -15.01 -1.29 -7.66
N LEU A 28 -14.64 -1.02 -6.41
CA LEU A 28 -15.50 -0.26 -5.50
C LEU A 28 -15.74 1.17 -5.98
N VAL A 29 -14.72 1.81 -6.51
CA VAL A 29 -14.85 3.18 -7.05
C VAL A 29 -15.77 3.18 -8.27
N LYS A 30 -15.62 2.21 -9.16
CA LYS A 30 -16.47 2.07 -10.34
C LYS A 30 -17.92 1.78 -9.96
N LEU A 31 -18.16 0.89 -9.02
CA LEU A 31 -19.50 0.55 -8.54
C LEU A 31 -20.20 1.77 -7.92
N LYS A 32 -19.47 2.57 -7.15
CA LYS A 32 -20.03 3.78 -6.55
C LYS A 32 -20.40 4.81 -7.59
N ALA A 33 -19.61 4.92 -8.66
CA ALA A 33 -19.88 5.83 -9.76
C ALA A 33 -21.14 5.43 -10.55
N GLU A 34 -21.39 4.12 -10.64
CA GLU A 34 -22.51 3.57 -11.41
C GLU A 34 -23.79 3.38 -10.60
N SER A 35 -23.68 3.29 -9.27
CA SER A 35 -24.83 3.01 -8.42
C SER A 35 -25.25 4.23 -7.61
N LYS A 36 -26.56 4.36 -7.41
CA LYS A 36 -27.15 5.36 -6.51
C LYS A 36 -27.04 4.92 -5.03
N TRP A 37 -26.41 3.79 -4.77
CA TRP A 37 -26.26 3.22 -3.44
C TRP A 37 -25.05 3.86 -2.76
N GLY A 38 -25.23 4.41 -1.57
CA GLY A 38 -24.15 5.04 -0.80
C GLY A 38 -23.18 4.04 -0.18
N ASP A 39 -22.78 4.30 1.07
CA ASP A 39 -21.71 3.55 1.76
C ASP A 39 -22.05 2.09 2.06
N GLY A 40 -23.27 1.65 1.81
CA GLY A 40 -23.69 0.25 1.99
C GLY A 40 -22.95 -0.76 1.13
N VAL A 41 -22.33 -0.31 0.02
CA VAL A 41 -21.61 -1.21 -0.89
C VAL A 41 -20.40 -1.86 -0.18
N ILE A 42 -19.62 -1.08 0.54
CA ILE A 42 -18.43 -1.61 1.26
C ILE A 42 -18.86 -2.65 2.29
N LYS A 43 -19.93 -2.35 3.04
CA LYS A 43 -20.44 -3.29 4.04
C LYS A 43 -20.91 -4.60 3.41
N SER A 44 -21.63 -4.52 2.29
CA SER A 44 -22.08 -5.70 1.55
C SER A 44 -20.91 -6.52 1.03
N VAL A 45 -19.93 -5.89 0.43
CA VAL A 45 -18.72 -6.57 -0.09
C VAL A 45 -17.98 -7.25 1.06
N SER A 46 -17.81 -6.55 2.19
CA SER A 46 -17.17 -7.10 3.38
C SER A 46 -17.88 -8.37 3.86
N GLN A 47 -19.20 -8.30 3.97
CA GLN A 47 -20.00 -9.45 4.43
C GLN A 47 -19.89 -10.64 3.47
N ASP A 48 -19.96 -10.38 2.17
CA ASP A 48 -19.86 -11.42 1.15
C ASP A 48 -18.49 -12.09 1.15
N LEU A 49 -17.41 -11.30 1.21
CA LEU A 49 -16.05 -11.85 1.21
C LEU A 49 -15.77 -12.65 2.49
N GLN A 50 -16.22 -12.18 3.64
CA GLN A 50 -16.03 -12.90 4.89
C GLN A 50 -16.82 -14.22 4.92
N ARG A 51 -17.99 -14.25 4.27
CA ARG A 51 -18.80 -15.46 4.15
C ARG A 51 -18.16 -16.47 3.21
N GLN A 52 -17.64 -16.02 2.07
CA GLN A 52 -17.04 -16.90 1.07
C GLN A 52 -15.64 -17.38 1.47
N LEU A 53 -14.89 -16.54 2.19
CA LEU A 53 -13.49 -16.78 2.55
C LEU A 53 -13.29 -16.56 4.05
N PRO A 54 -13.95 -17.38 4.91
CA PRO A 54 -13.95 -17.12 6.35
C PRO A 54 -12.57 -17.23 7.00
N GLU A 55 -11.64 -17.98 6.41
CA GLU A 55 -10.29 -18.14 6.94
C GLU A 55 -9.34 -17.01 6.49
N VAL A 56 -9.74 -16.18 5.55
CA VAL A 56 -8.90 -15.08 5.06
C VAL A 56 -9.18 -13.83 5.89
N LYS A 57 -8.13 -13.24 6.44
CA LYS A 57 -8.20 -11.95 7.15
C LYS A 57 -8.06 -10.81 6.16
N GLY A 58 -8.50 -9.64 6.54
CA GLY A 58 -8.29 -8.44 5.75
C GLY A 58 -9.51 -7.91 5.04
N PHE A 59 -10.67 -8.53 5.19
CA PHE A 59 -11.91 -8.09 4.53
C PHE A 59 -12.88 -7.39 5.49
N SER A 60 -12.36 -6.75 6.54
CA SER A 60 -13.18 -5.88 7.37
C SER A 60 -13.60 -4.63 6.59
N VAL A 61 -14.68 -4.00 7.01
CA VAL A 61 -15.15 -2.75 6.42
C VAL A 61 -14.03 -1.69 6.43
N THR A 62 -13.31 -1.57 7.55
CA THR A 62 -12.21 -0.62 7.68
C THR A 62 -11.10 -0.90 6.67
N ASN A 63 -10.69 -2.16 6.56
CA ASN A 63 -9.58 -2.50 5.64
C ASN A 63 -10.00 -2.32 4.17
N ILE A 64 -11.22 -2.69 3.82
CA ILE A 64 -11.76 -2.47 2.47
C ILE A 64 -11.82 -0.96 2.17
N GLY A 65 -12.17 -0.17 3.16
CA GLY A 65 -12.11 1.30 3.03
C GLY A 65 -10.72 1.80 2.68
N TYR A 66 -9.68 1.21 3.29
CA TYR A 66 -8.29 1.53 2.93
C TYR A 66 -7.95 1.10 1.50
N MET A 67 -8.46 -0.02 1.03
CA MET A 67 -8.23 -0.48 -0.35
C MET A 67 -8.80 0.52 -1.35
N LYS A 68 -10.00 1.03 -1.08
CA LYS A 68 -10.62 2.07 -1.90
C LYS A 68 -9.77 3.35 -1.89
N ARG A 69 -9.33 3.79 -0.72
CA ARG A 69 -8.50 4.98 -0.58
C ARG A 69 -7.12 4.80 -1.23
N PHE A 70 -6.57 3.60 -1.18
CA PHE A 70 -5.33 3.23 -1.85
C PHE A 70 -5.43 3.48 -3.36
N TYR A 71 -6.45 2.95 -3.97
CA TYR A 71 -6.71 3.17 -5.40
C TYR A 71 -6.92 4.66 -5.70
N LEU A 72 -7.78 5.34 -4.94
CA LEU A 72 -8.08 6.76 -5.17
C LEU A 72 -6.83 7.63 -5.03
N LEU A 73 -5.95 7.31 -4.09
CA LEU A 73 -4.76 8.12 -3.85
C LEU A 73 -3.77 8.04 -5.02
N TYR A 74 -3.53 6.86 -5.55
CA TYR A 74 -2.46 6.66 -6.52
C TYR A 74 -2.91 6.52 -7.97
N SER A 75 -4.20 6.36 -8.24
CA SER A 75 -4.68 6.13 -9.60
C SER A 75 -4.41 7.30 -10.55
N GLN A 76 -4.41 8.53 -10.03
CA GLN A 76 -4.11 9.72 -10.84
C GLN A 76 -2.65 9.73 -11.29
N ILE A 77 -1.75 9.29 -10.42
CA ILE A 77 -0.31 9.24 -10.72
C ILE A 77 -0.02 8.10 -11.70
N ASP A 78 -0.69 6.96 -11.54
CA ASP A 78 -0.47 5.79 -12.37
C ASP A 78 -0.77 6.07 -13.84
N SER A 79 -1.70 6.96 -14.13
CA SER A 79 -1.99 7.36 -15.51
C SER A 79 -0.84 8.17 -16.14
N ILE A 80 -0.02 8.82 -15.31
CA ILE A 80 1.12 9.63 -15.76
C ILE A 80 2.42 8.81 -15.72
N TYR A 81 2.58 7.98 -14.69
CA TYR A 81 3.76 7.16 -14.47
C TYR A 81 3.36 5.69 -14.30
N PRO A 82 3.27 4.93 -15.40
CA PRO A 82 2.76 3.55 -15.34
C PRO A 82 3.53 2.60 -14.41
N GLN A 83 4.80 2.89 -14.13
CA GLN A 83 5.63 2.07 -13.27
C GLN A 83 5.37 2.26 -11.77
N VAL A 84 4.52 3.20 -11.38
CA VAL A 84 4.21 3.48 -9.97
C VAL A 84 3.59 2.25 -9.28
N GLY A 85 2.75 1.50 -9.99
CA GLY A 85 2.16 0.27 -9.44
C GLY A 85 3.21 -0.69 -8.92
N GLY A 86 4.28 -0.92 -9.70
CA GLY A 86 5.38 -1.79 -9.29
C GLY A 86 6.04 -1.33 -7.99
N GLU A 87 6.24 -0.02 -7.83
CA GLU A 87 6.82 0.55 -6.62
C GLU A 87 5.89 0.35 -5.41
N LEU A 88 4.59 0.59 -5.59
CA LEU A 88 3.62 0.47 -4.50
C LEU A 88 3.59 -0.93 -3.89
N TYR A 89 3.86 -1.95 -4.71
CA TYR A 89 3.79 -3.34 -4.26
C TYR A 89 5.05 -3.81 -3.52
N LEU A 90 6.05 -2.92 -3.37
CA LEU A 90 7.31 -3.24 -2.71
C LEU A 90 7.34 -2.93 -1.21
N ILE A 91 6.30 -2.34 -0.66
CA ILE A 91 6.23 -2.04 0.77
C ILE A 91 5.02 -2.72 1.42
N PRO A 92 5.06 -2.96 2.74
CA PRO A 92 3.95 -3.64 3.43
C PRO A 92 2.68 -2.82 3.48
N TRP A 93 1.55 -3.52 3.59
CA TRP A 93 0.24 -2.87 3.71
C TRP A 93 0.15 -1.95 4.92
N GLY A 94 0.78 -2.32 6.03
CA GLY A 94 0.82 -1.45 7.22
C GLY A 94 1.43 -0.10 6.94
N HIS A 95 2.50 -0.04 6.16
CA HIS A 95 3.11 1.21 5.71
C HIS A 95 2.13 2.02 4.87
N HIS A 96 1.45 1.37 3.94
CA HIS A 96 0.46 2.04 3.09
C HIS A 96 -0.66 2.68 3.89
N LYS A 97 -1.17 2.00 4.91
CA LYS A 97 -2.25 2.54 5.73
C LYS A 97 -1.84 3.85 6.42
N TYR A 98 -0.63 3.92 6.94
CA TYR A 98 -0.11 5.16 7.55
C TYR A 98 0.02 6.29 6.53
N ILE A 99 0.55 5.98 5.36
CA ILE A 99 0.70 6.97 4.30
C ILE A 99 -0.67 7.46 3.81
N ILE A 100 -1.61 6.55 3.62
CA ILE A 100 -2.97 6.89 3.21
C ILE A 100 -3.64 7.81 4.24
N ASP A 101 -3.50 7.52 5.53
CA ASP A 101 -4.09 8.35 6.58
C ASP A 101 -3.51 9.76 6.59
N LYS A 102 -2.22 9.89 6.32
CA LYS A 102 -1.55 11.19 6.37
C LYS A 102 -1.70 12.02 5.10
N PHE A 103 -1.78 11.38 3.93
CA PHE A 103 -1.67 12.07 2.64
C PHE A 103 -2.79 11.70 1.66
N SER A 104 -4.01 11.55 2.14
CA SER A 104 -5.14 11.05 1.34
C SER A 104 -5.46 11.89 0.10
N SER A 105 -5.04 13.15 0.05
CA SER A 105 -5.26 14.04 -1.09
C SER A 105 -3.96 14.60 -1.67
N GLU A 106 -2.82 14.03 -1.30
CA GLU A 106 -1.50 14.50 -1.72
C GLU A 106 -0.68 13.35 -2.31
N PRO A 107 -1.05 12.85 -3.51
CA PRO A 107 -0.42 11.65 -4.07
C PRO A 107 1.08 11.79 -4.32
N GLN A 108 1.56 12.98 -4.69
CA GLN A 108 2.98 13.21 -4.90
C GLN A 108 3.79 13.04 -3.61
N LYS A 109 3.25 13.59 -2.53
CA LYS A 109 3.87 13.50 -1.21
C LYS A 109 3.84 12.06 -0.70
N ALA A 110 2.71 11.38 -0.89
CA ALA A 110 2.58 9.97 -0.54
C ALA A 110 3.61 9.11 -1.28
N LEU A 111 3.75 9.33 -2.58
CA LEU A 111 4.71 8.60 -3.40
C LEU A 111 6.15 8.86 -2.96
N PHE A 112 6.47 10.09 -2.57
CA PHE A 112 7.78 10.42 -2.02
C PHE A 112 8.12 9.51 -0.83
N TYR A 113 7.19 9.33 0.12
CA TYR A 113 7.43 8.49 1.28
C TYR A 113 7.46 6.99 0.94
N VAL A 114 6.70 6.56 -0.06
CA VAL A 114 6.81 5.18 -0.57
C VAL A 114 8.24 4.94 -1.08
N ARG A 115 8.74 5.82 -1.92
CA ARG A 115 10.08 5.71 -2.51
C ARG A 115 11.18 5.78 -1.46
N LYS A 116 11.05 6.66 -0.48
CA LYS A 116 11.99 6.73 0.64
C LYS A 116 12.00 5.46 1.47
N THR A 117 10.83 4.87 1.69
CA THR A 117 10.72 3.61 2.40
C THR A 117 11.45 2.49 1.65
N ILE A 118 11.27 2.41 0.34
CA ILE A 118 11.96 1.41 -0.49
C ILE A 118 13.47 1.64 -0.46
N GLN A 119 13.89 2.86 -0.69
CA GLN A 119 15.30 3.24 -0.79
C GLN A 119 16.05 3.00 0.52
N ASN A 120 15.46 3.36 1.63
CA ASN A 120 16.09 3.30 2.95
C ASN A 120 15.65 2.10 3.79
N LYS A 121 14.74 1.30 3.28
CA LYS A 121 14.25 0.08 3.95
C LYS A 121 13.67 0.37 5.33
N TRP A 122 12.86 1.42 5.41
CA TRP A 122 12.31 1.89 6.67
C TRP A 122 11.26 0.95 7.26
N SER A 123 11.36 0.74 8.58
CA SER A 123 10.26 0.18 9.36
C SER A 123 9.12 1.18 9.47
N ARG A 124 7.95 0.73 9.96
CA ARG A 124 6.81 1.62 10.20
C ARG A 124 7.16 2.77 11.13
N ALA A 125 7.87 2.46 12.23
CA ALA A 125 8.25 3.46 13.22
C ALA A 125 9.13 4.55 12.61
N VAL A 126 10.11 4.15 11.79
CA VAL A 126 11.02 5.09 11.11
C VAL A 126 10.26 5.93 10.10
N LEU A 127 9.38 5.31 9.30
CA LEU A 127 8.54 6.02 8.35
C LEU A 127 7.70 7.09 9.06
N LEU A 128 7.02 6.73 10.15
CA LEU A 128 6.21 7.67 10.92
C LEU A 128 7.03 8.83 11.45
N ASN A 129 8.24 8.56 11.94
CA ASN A 129 9.13 9.61 12.44
C ASN A 129 9.46 10.63 11.35
N PHE A 130 9.78 10.16 10.14
CA PHE A 130 10.11 11.06 9.03
C PHE A 130 8.89 11.81 8.49
N ILE A 131 7.71 11.20 8.55
CA ILE A 131 6.46 11.91 8.25
C ILE A 131 6.23 13.03 9.27
N ASP A 132 6.37 12.70 10.56
CA ASP A 132 6.11 13.65 11.65
C ASP A 132 7.14 14.79 11.72
N THR A 133 8.34 14.56 11.18
CA THR A 133 9.39 15.59 11.15
C THR A 133 9.50 16.30 9.79
N ASP A 134 8.49 16.17 8.95
CA ASP A 134 8.34 16.91 7.70
C ASP A 134 9.52 16.75 6.72
N LEU A 135 9.97 15.52 6.53
CA LEU A 135 11.10 15.22 5.64
C LEU A 135 10.85 15.74 4.21
N TYR A 136 9.65 15.57 3.69
CA TYR A 136 9.30 16.02 2.34
C TYR A 136 9.56 17.52 2.17
N GLU A 137 9.12 18.32 3.12
CA GLU A 137 9.31 19.77 3.09
C GLU A 137 10.78 20.14 3.23
N ARG A 138 11.52 19.43 4.08
CA ARG A 138 12.95 19.69 4.31
C ARG A 138 13.81 19.35 3.10
N GLU A 139 13.44 18.37 2.29
CA GLU A 139 14.17 18.00 1.08
C GLU A 139 13.76 18.81 -0.14
N GLY A 140 12.91 19.84 0.02
CA GLY A 140 12.50 20.67 -1.09
C GLY A 140 11.60 19.95 -2.09
N LYS A 141 10.86 18.94 -1.65
CA LYS A 141 9.93 18.15 -2.46
C LYS A 141 10.61 17.34 -3.56
N ALA A 142 11.92 17.08 -3.41
CA ALA A 142 12.65 16.29 -4.37
C ALA A 142 12.14 14.86 -4.39
N VAL A 143 11.69 14.38 -5.56
CA VAL A 143 11.28 13.00 -5.75
C VAL A 143 12.47 12.23 -6.29
N SER A 144 12.86 11.16 -5.58
CA SER A 144 13.99 10.33 -6.00
C SER A 144 13.65 9.54 -7.26
N ASN A 145 14.61 9.44 -8.18
CA ASN A 145 14.51 8.55 -9.33
C ASN A 145 14.99 7.16 -8.93
N PHE A 146 14.20 6.15 -9.30
CA PHE A 146 14.56 4.74 -9.10
C PHE A 146 14.77 4.09 -10.46
N ASP A 147 15.87 4.43 -11.13
CA ASP A 147 16.20 3.87 -12.43
C ASP A 147 16.88 2.50 -12.31
N GLU A 148 17.31 2.15 -11.13
CA GLU A 148 18.02 0.90 -10.88
C GLU A 148 17.14 -0.08 -10.11
N ALA A 149 17.31 -1.36 -10.41
CA ALA A 149 16.63 -2.41 -9.67
C ALA A 149 17.13 -2.41 -8.22
N LEU A 150 16.18 -2.37 -7.28
CA LEU A 150 16.52 -2.41 -5.86
C LEU A 150 16.85 -3.84 -5.43
N PRO A 151 17.95 -4.02 -4.66
CA PRO A 151 18.26 -5.34 -4.14
C PRO A 151 17.21 -5.79 -3.12
N MET A 152 17.03 -7.10 -2.99
CA MET A 152 16.15 -7.67 -1.98
C MET A 152 16.64 -7.24 -0.59
N PRO A 153 15.84 -6.52 0.21
CA PRO A 153 16.30 -5.97 1.48
C PRO A 153 16.54 -7.05 2.54
N GLN A 154 17.60 -6.85 3.33
CA GLN A 154 17.94 -7.65 4.52
C GLN A 154 17.80 -6.74 5.74
N SER A 155 16.66 -6.07 5.89
CA SER A 155 16.48 -4.97 6.83
C SER A 155 15.15 -5.09 7.56
N ASP A 156 14.83 -4.08 8.35
CA ASP A 156 13.56 -3.98 9.07
C ASP A 156 12.34 -4.10 8.15
N LEU A 157 12.43 -3.57 6.94
CA LEU A 157 11.35 -3.69 5.97
C LEU A 157 11.10 -5.14 5.60
N ALA A 158 12.16 -5.92 5.34
CA ALA A 158 12.05 -7.34 5.04
C ALA A 158 11.45 -8.11 6.21
N GLN A 159 11.86 -7.77 7.43
CA GLN A 159 11.32 -8.40 8.64
C GLN A 159 9.83 -8.11 8.79
N GLU A 160 9.39 -6.90 8.52
CA GLU A 160 7.99 -6.55 8.62
C GLU A 160 7.15 -7.27 7.56
N MET A 161 7.69 -7.52 6.37
CA MET A 161 6.99 -8.28 5.34
C MET A 161 6.79 -9.75 5.70
N THR A 162 7.62 -10.31 6.58
CA THR A 162 7.46 -11.69 7.05
C THR A 162 6.44 -11.82 8.17
N LYS A 163 5.95 -10.70 8.71
CA LYS A 163 4.90 -10.69 9.74
C LYS A 163 3.52 -10.65 9.09
N ASP A 164 2.51 -11.05 9.86
CA ASP A 164 1.11 -10.93 9.43
C ASP A 164 0.79 -9.43 9.30
N PRO A 165 0.37 -8.96 8.11
CA PRO A 165 0.10 -7.54 7.89
C PRO A 165 -1.10 -7.00 8.67
N TYR A 166 -1.88 -7.87 9.29
CA TYR A 166 -3.09 -7.49 10.04
C TYR A 166 -2.91 -7.50 11.55
N ASN A 167 -1.72 -7.82 12.00
CA ASN A 167 -1.41 -7.79 13.44
C ASN A 167 -0.86 -6.44 13.87
#